data_ee38e4b29b9a7a8c8e767eba1daeab27
#
_entry.id   ee38e4b29b9a7a8c8e767eba1daeab27
#
_cell.length_a   1.000
_cell.length_b   1.000
_cell.length_c   1.000
_cell.angle_alpha   90.00
_cell.angle_beta   90.00
_cell.angle_gamma   90.00
#
_symmetry.space_group_name_H-M   'P 1'
#
loop_
_entity.id
_entity.type
_entity.pdbx_description
1 polymer ?
#
loop_
_entity_poly.entity_id
_entity_poly.type
_entity_poly.pdbx_seq_one_letter_code
_entity_poly.pdbx_strand_id
1 'polypeptide(L)'
;TQPPATPAPAAPVPAARLPFPPDAKTAYVDLQRVANESTEGQVANQQVQTLSEQKIAEIEARQQELAASQGKLEQNANVMSAEAQLQLQREIERLNVDIQRMTQDAEAEVGQLQQQLQLAFQQRLIPAIDQVAAAKGLQFIFDAGAGGLIWANPALDITADVVDELNNSAPPAQ
;
A
#
# COMPACT_ATOMS: atom_id res chain seq x y z
N THR A 1 16.97 -20.57 -41.67
CA THR A 1 15.60 -20.85 -41.22
C THR A 1 15.47 -20.28 -39.80
N GLN A 2 14.82 -19.12 -39.70
CA GLN A 2 14.58 -18.42 -38.46
C GLN A 2 13.34 -19.03 -37.80
N PRO A 3 13.35 -19.38 -36.50
CA PRO A 3 12.16 -19.89 -35.83
C PRO A 3 11.09 -18.79 -35.71
N PRO A 4 9.81 -19.14 -35.72
CA PRO A 4 8.73 -18.16 -35.65
C PRO A 4 8.73 -17.47 -34.28
N ALA A 5 8.64 -16.13 -34.31
CA ALA A 5 8.55 -15.31 -33.13
C ALA A 5 7.27 -15.64 -32.32
N THR A 6 7.44 -15.98 -31.08
CA THR A 6 6.32 -16.15 -30.11
C THR A 6 5.59 -14.81 -29.98
N PRO A 7 4.26 -14.76 -30.16
CA PRO A 7 3.52 -13.53 -29.96
C PRO A 7 3.63 -13.08 -28.51
N ALA A 8 4.00 -11.82 -28.32
CA ALA A 8 4.01 -11.17 -27.00
C ALA A 8 2.61 -11.25 -26.37
N PRO A 9 2.49 -11.43 -25.05
CA PRO A 9 1.22 -11.40 -24.37
C PRO A 9 0.54 -10.05 -24.63
N ALA A 10 -0.66 -10.11 -25.20
CA ALA A 10 -1.48 -8.93 -25.44
C ALA A 10 -1.73 -8.21 -24.09
N ALA A 11 -1.48 -6.89 -24.05
CA ALA A 11 -1.84 -6.07 -22.94
C ALA A 11 -3.35 -6.27 -22.61
N PRO A 12 -3.75 -6.32 -21.33
CA PRO A 12 -5.14 -6.47 -20.97
C PRO A 12 -5.94 -5.30 -21.56
N VAL A 13 -6.77 -5.61 -22.56
CA VAL A 13 -7.77 -4.67 -23.08
C VAL A 13 -8.71 -4.33 -21.92
N PRO A 14 -8.98 -3.05 -21.64
CA PRO A 14 -9.99 -2.70 -20.63
C PRO A 14 -11.29 -3.40 -21.02
N ALA A 15 -11.79 -4.25 -20.13
CA ALA A 15 -13.02 -4.99 -20.34
C ALA A 15 -14.13 -3.97 -20.63
N ALA A 16 -14.73 -4.02 -21.80
CA ALA A 16 -15.81 -3.15 -22.17
C ALA A 16 -16.92 -3.28 -21.12
N ARG A 17 -17.29 -2.16 -20.47
CA ARG A 17 -18.36 -2.13 -19.46
C ARG A 17 -19.64 -2.66 -20.09
N LEU A 18 -20.13 -3.78 -19.57
CA LEU A 18 -21.42 -4.30 -19.99
C LEU A 18 -22.53 -3.42 -19.43
N PRO A 19 -23.61 -3.16 -20.18
CA PRO A 19 -24.72 -2.37 -19.66
C PRO A 19 -25.35 -3.10 -18.45
N PHE A 20 -25.52 -2.35 -17.36
CA PHE A 20 -26.15 -2.86 -16.14
C PHE A 20 -27.63 -3.19 -16.43
N PRO A 21 -28.12 -4.40 -16.05
CA PRO A 21 -29.51 -4.77 -16.29
C PRO A 21 -30.48 -3.88 -15.50
N PRO A 22 -31.49 -3.26 -16.15
CA PRO A 22 -32.36 -2.25 -15.51
C PRO A 22 -33.24 -2.82 -14.38
N ASP A 23 -33.53 -4.12 -14.42
CA ASP A 23 -34.38 -4.79 -13.43
C ASP A 23 -33.58 -5.48 -12.32
N ALA A 24 -32.25 -5.40 -12.35
CA ALA A 24 -31.41 -6.04 -11.33
C ALA A 24 -31.54 -5.28 -9.99
N LYS A 25 -31.80 -6.06 -8.93
CA LYS A 25 -31.86 -5.56 -7.54
C LYS A 25 -30.64 -5.93 -6.72
N THR A 26 -29.72 -6.66 -7.32
CA THR A 26 -28.48 -7.10 -6.70
C THR A 26 -27.30 -6.79 -7.61
N ALA A 27 -26.16 -6.47 -6.99
CA ALA A 27 -24.90 -6.23 -7.68
C ALA A 27 -23.75 -6.80 -6.85
N TYR A 28 -22.56 -6.80 -7.41
CA TYR A 28 -21.34 -7.05 -6.65
C TYR A 28 -20.29 -5.98 -6.93
N VAL A 29 -19.41 -5.80 -5.96
CA VAL A 29 -18.28 -4.89 -6.01
C VAL A 29 -17.02 -5.62 -5.54
N ASP A 30 -15.90 -5.39 -6.19
CA ASP A 30 -14.59 -5.83 -5.74
C ASP A 30 -13.92 -4.69 -4.98
N LEU A 31 -13.95 -4.76 -3.66
CA LEU A 31 -13.39 -3.72 -2.79
C LEU A 31 -11.88 -3.58 -2.94
N GLN A 32 -11.16 -4.66 -3.27
CA GLN A 32 -9.73 -4.61 -3.53
C GLN A 32 -9.42 -3.83 -4.81
N ARG A 33 -10.21 -4.06 -5.86
CA ARG A 33 -10.09 -3.30 -7.10
C ARG A 33 -10.44 -1.84 -6.88
N VAL A 34 -11.52 -1.54 -6.13
CA VAL A 34 -11.84 -0.15 -5.78
C VAL A 34 -10.67 0.53 -5.09
N ALA A 35 -10.05 -0.12 -4.09
CA ALA A 35 -8.89 0.42 -3.39
C ALA A 35 -7.66 0.63 -4.31
N ASN A 36 -7.46 -0.22 -5.31
CA ASN A 36 -6.32 -0.12 -6.21
C ASN A 36 -6.54 0.86 -7.38
N GLU A 37 -7.77 0.97 -7.86
CA GLU A 37 -8.11 1.75 -9.06
C GLU A 37 -8.54 3.18 -8.71
N SER A 38 -9.03 3.46 -7.47
CA SER A 38 -9.41 4.80 -7.05
C SER A 38 -8.20 5.70 -6.83
N THR A 39 -8.36 6.99 -7.12
CA THR A 39 -7.32 8.01 -6.87
C THR A 39 -6.90 8.03 -5.40
N GLU A 40 -7.86 7.92 -4.48
CA GLU A 40 -7.60 7.90 -3.05
C GLU A 40 -6.77 6.69 -2.62
N GLY A 41 -7.11 5.49 -3.14
CA GLY A 41 -6.35 4.29 -2.85
C GLY A 41 -4.92 4.34 -3.40
N GLN A 42 -4.74 4.90 -4.59
CA GLN A 42 -3.40 5.10 -5.17
C GLN A 42 -2.56 6.08 -4.32
N VAL A 43 -3.16 7.20 -3.88
CA VAL A 43 -2.49 8.17 -3.00
C VAL A 43 -2.16 7.51 -1.65
N ALA A 44 -3.06 6.73 -1.08
CA ALA A 44 -2.82 6.00 0.17
C ALA A 44 -1.64 5.03 0.04
N ASN A 45 -1.61 4.22 -1.02
CA ASN A 45 -0.50 3.31 -1.30
C ASN A 45 0.82 4.06 -1.46
N GLN A 46 0.82 5.18 -2.17
CA GLN A 46 2.02 6.02 -2.34
C GLN A 46 2.51 6.60 -1.02
N GLN A 47 1.61 7.05 -0.13
CA GLN A 47 1.99 7.56 1.19
C GLN A 47 2.67 6.48 2.04
N VAL A 48 2.11 5.27 2.07
CA VAL A 48 2.70 4.13 2.79
C VAL A 48 4.07 3.77 2.23
N GLN A 49 4.19 3.72 0.90
CA GLN A 49 5.46 3.43 0.24
C GLN A 49 6.51 4.49 0.55
N THR A 50 6.16 5.77 0.44
CA THR A 50 7.08 6.89 0.73
C THR A 50 7.58 6.84 2.17
N LEU A 51 6.67 6.62 3.15
CA LEU A 51 7.07 6.49 4.55
C LEU A 51 7.99 5.29 4.76
N SER A 52 7.68 4.14 4.16
CA SER A 52 8.52 2.94 4.26
C SER A 52 9.91 3.17 3.68
N GLU A 53 10.02 3.79 2.51
CA GLU A 53 11.30 4.12 1.88
C GLU A 53 12.13 5.11 2.74
N GLN A 54 11.49 6.11 3.33
CA GLN A 54 12.14 7.04 4.25
C GLN A 54 12.69 6.32 5.48
N LYS A 55 11.90 5.45 6.11
CA LYS A 55 12.34 4.70 7.29
C LYS A 55 13.46 3.72 6.99
N ILE A 56 13.41 3.06 5.83
CA ILE A 56 14.49 2.18 5.37
C ILE A 56 15.79 2.99 5.19
N ALA A 57 15.73 4.14 4.52
CA ALA A 57 16.91 4.97 4.31
C ALA A 57 17.51 5.50 5.62
N GLU A 58 16.68 5.88 6.61
CA GLU A 58 17.14 6.29 7.94
C GLU A 58 17.86 5.15 8.68
N ILE A 59 17.31 3.93 8.62
CA ILE A 59 17.90 2.75 9.25
C ILE A 59 19.21 2.38 8.55
N GLU A 60 19.25 2.38 7.22
CA GLU A 60 20.45 2.10 6.45
C GLU A 60 21.58 3.10 6.76
N ALA A 61 21.27 4.38 6.91
CA ALA A 61 22.26 5.38 7.31
C ALA A 61 22.87 5.06 8.69
N ARG A 62 22.06 4.64 9.65
CA ARG A 62 22.56 4.20 10.97
C ARG A 62 23.36 2.92 10.91
N GLN A 63 22.99 1.97 10.07
CA GLN A 63 23.78 0.76 9.84
C GLN A 63 25.16 1.06 9.23
N GLN A 64 25.23 2.04 8.32
CA GLN A 64 26.51 2.50 7.78
C GLN A 64 27.40 3.17 8.86
N GLU A 65 26.82 3.98 9.74
CA GLU A 65 27.56 4.55 10.89
C GLU A 65 28.08 3.45 11.82
N LEU A 66 27.25 2.44 12.10
CA LEU A 66 27.65 1.29 12.90
C LEU A 66 28.82 0.54 12.25
N ALA A 67 28.71 0.21 10.97
CA ALA A 67 29.76 -0.48 10.23
C ALA A 67 31.07 0.35 10.19
N ALA A 68 30.98 1.67 10.03
CA ALA A 68 32.14 2.55 10.08
C ALA A 68 32.82 2.57 11.47
N SER A 69 32.03 2.59 12.55
CA SER A 69 32.54 2.56 13.92
C SER A 69 33.18 1.21 14.26
N GLN A 70 32.58 0.11 13.82
CA GLN A 70 33.16 -1.22 13.94
C GLN A 70 34.48 -1.34 13.17
N GLY A 71 34.52 -0.88 11.92
CA GLY A 71 35.74 -0.88 11.11
C GLY A 71 36.86 -0.03 11.71
N LYS A 72 36.54 1.13 12.30
CA LYS A 72 37.52 1.94 13.03
C LYS A 72 38.10 1.20 14.24
N LEU A 73 37.27 0.49 14.99
CA LEU A 73 37.71 -0.27 16.15
C LEU A 73 38.65 -1.42 15.72
N GLU A 74 38.28 -2.17 14.69
CA GLU A 74 39.08 -3.28 14.19
C GLU A 74 40.45 -2.85 13.64
N GLN A 75 40.47 -1.78 12.83
CA GLN A 75 41.66 -1.31 12.15
C GLN A 75 42.66 -0.62 13.12
N ASN A 76 42.14 0.06 14.13
CA ASN A 76 42.96 0.91 14.99
C ASN A 76 43.11 0.37 16.44
N ALA A 77 42.57 -0.80 16.77
CA ALA A 77 42.60 -1.34 18.12
C ALA A 77 44.02 -1.36 18.75
N ASN A 78 45.05 -1.64 17.95
CA ASN A 78 46.43 -1.75 18.44
C ASN A 78 47.10 -0.37 18.67
N VAL A 79 46.57 0.71 18.14
CA VAL A 79 47.17 2.05 18.22
C VAL A 79 46.31 3.04 19.03
N MET A 80 45.06 2.67 19.37
CA MET A 80 44.17 3.48 20.17
C MET A 80 44.48 3.36 21.66
N SER A 81 44.27 4.45 22.42
CA SER A 81 44.25 4.39 23.89
C SER A 81 43.08 3.53 24.39
N ALA A 82 43.21 2.92 25.57
CA ALA A 82 42.17 2.15 26.20
C ALA A 82 40.86 2.97 26.40
N GLU A 83 41.00 4.26 26.67
CA GLU A 83 39.85 5.16 26.82
C GLU A 83 39.13 5.38 25.47
N ALA A 84 39.85 5.59 24.38
CA ALA A 84 39.28 5.74 23.05
C ALA A 84 38.58 4.46 22.57
N GLN A 85 39.17 3.29 22.85
CA GLN A 85 38.53 1.99 22.57
C GLN A 85 37.22 1.84 23.32
N LEU A 86 37.18 2.16 24.62
CA LEU A 86 35.99 2.08 25.43
C LEU A 86 34.87 3.04 24.95
N GLN A 87 35.24 4.25 24.53
CA GLN A 87 34.29 5.20 23.97
C GLN A 87 33.66 4.68 22.68
N LEU A 88 34.49 4.14 21.78
CA LEU A 88 34.01 3.59 20.50
C LEU A 88 33.14 2.33 20.70
N GLN A 89 33.47 1.48 21.68
CA GLN A 89 32.61 0.34 22.05
C GLN A 89 31.22 0.79 22.53
N ARG A 90 31.17 1.81 23.39
CA ARG A 90 29.90 2.38 23.86
C ARG A 90 29.09 3.01 22.73
N GLU A 91 29.77 3.65 21.76
CA GLU A 91 29.10 4.18 20.58
C GLU A 91 28.49 3.07 19.71
N ILE A 92 29.24 1.98 19.45
CA ILE A 92 28.75 0.81 18.73
C ILE A 92 27.53 0.19 19.45
N GLU A 93 27.61 0.04 20.77
CA GLU A 93 26.49 -0.50 21.56
C GLU A 93 25.26 0.40 21.49
N ARG A 94 25.43 1.72 21.55
CA ARG A 94 24.33 2.69 21.40
C ARG A 94 23.72 2.62 20.02
N LEU A 95 24.52 2.58 18.94
CA LEU A 95 24.05 2.47 17.57
C LEU A 95 23.24 1.19 17.35
N ASN A 96 23.64 0.06 17.93
CA ASN A 96 22.87 -1.18 17.85
C ASN A 96 21.48 -1.03 18.51
N VAL A 97 21.42 -0.41 19.70
CA VAL A 97 20.16 -0.17 20.39
C VAL A 97 19.28 0.81 19.60
N ASP A 98 19.88 1.87 19.06
CA ASP A 98 19.15 2.86 18.26
C ASP A 98 18.56 2.24 16.98
N ILE A 99 19.32 1.39 16.26
CA ILE A 99 18.84 0.67 15.08
C ILE A 99 17.65 -0.24 15.41
N GLN A 100 17.74 -1.00 16.52
CA GLN A 100 16.63 -1.85 16.95
C GLN A 100 15.37 -1.02 17.26
N ARG A 101 15.53 0.10 17.97
CA ARG A 101 14.41 1.00 18.28
C ARG A 101 13.83 1.61 17.01
N MET A 102 14.67 2.13 16.12
CA MET A 102 14.22 2.71 14.85
C MET A 102 13.44 1.72 13.99
N THR A 103 13.85 0.44 13.99
CA THR A 103 13.13 -0.61 13.26
C THR A 103 11.73 -0.83 13.84
N GLN A 104 11.62 -0.94 15.16
CA GLN A 104 10.32 -1.11 15.84
C GLN A 104 9.41 0.11 15.64
N ASP A 105 9.97 1.32 15.76
CA ASP A 105 9.23 2.57 15.57
C ASP A 105 8.75 2.69 14.11
N ALA A 106 9.59 2.33 13.13
CA ALA A 106 9.24 2.32 11.71
C ALA A 106 8.06 1.36 11.41
N GLU A 107 8.10 0.14 11.94
CA GLU A 107 7.01 -0.83 11.78
C GLU A 107 5.71 -0.30 12.40
N ALA A 108 5.79 0.31 13.58
CA ALA A 108 4.64 0.88 14.27
C ALA A 108 4.04 2.07 13.50
N GLU A 109 4.89 3.00 13.03
CA GLU A 109 4.45 4.17 12.27
C GLU A 109 3.79 3.78 10.93
N VAL A 110 4.40 2.86 10.18
CA VAL A 110 3.82 2.34 8.93
C VAL A 110 2.49 1.65 9.19
N GLY A 111 2.41 0.81 10.22
CA GLY A 111 1.16 0.13 10.61
C GLY A 111 0.07 1.11 11.04
N GLN A 112 0.42 2.16 11.79
CA GLN A 112 -0.51 3.21 12.18
C GLN A 112 -1.03 4.00 10.98
N LEU A 113 -0.15 4.37 10.04
CA LEU A 113 -0.54 5.03 8.80
C LEU A 113 -1.50 4.17 7.98
N GLN A 114 -1.21 2.88 7.81
CA GLN A 114 -2.09 1.95 7.10
C GLN A 114 -3.48 1.89 7.73
N GLN A 115 -3.57 1.80 9.06
CA GLN A 115 -4.86 1.80 9.77
C GLN A 115 -5.63 3.11 9.57
N GLN A 116 -4.95 4.26 9.65
CA GLN A 116 -5.58 5.56 9.43
C GLN A 116 -6.13 5.69 8.02
N LEU A 117 -5.33 5.31 7.01
CA LEU A 117 -5.74 5.35 5.60
C LEU A 117 -6.91 4.39 5.32
N GLN A 118 -6.90 3.19 5.92
CA GLN A 118 -7.99 2.24 5.78
C GLN A 118 -9.31 2.77 6.37
N LEU A 119 -9.25 3.39 7.55
CA LEU A 119 -10.43 4.00 8.16
C LEU A 119 -10.96 5.17 7.34
N ALA A 120 -10.08 6.04 6.85
CA ALA A 120 -10.45 7.17 5.99
C ALA A 120 -11.11 6.67 4.69
N PHE A 121 -10.52 5.67 4.05
CA PHE A 121 -11.07 5.05 2.86
C PHE A 121 -12.47 4.45 3.09
N GLN A 122 -12.67 3.70 4.19
CA GLN A 122 -13.97 3.13 4.52
C GLN A 122 -15.05 4.19 4.73
N GLN A 123 -14.71 5.31 5.40
CA GLN A 123 -15.65 6.41 5.64
C GLN A 123 -16.14 7.05 4.34
N ARG A 124 -15.37 6.99 3.28
CA ARG A 124 -15.74 7.54 1.96
C ARG A 124 -16.36 6.50 1.03
N LEU A 125 -15.91 5.26 1.15
CA LEU A 125 -16.40 4.15 0.35
C LEU A 125 -17.89 3.89 0.58
N ILE A 126 -18.35 3.92 1.84
CA ILE A 126 -19.76 3.63 2.17
C ILE A 126 -20.71 4.62 1.50
N PRO A 127 -20.53 5.95 1.60
CA PRO A 127 -21.38 6.90 0.89
C PRO A 127 -21.35 6.75 -0.64
N ALA A 128 -20.18 6.42 -1.22
CA ALA A 128 -20.07 6.20 -2.66
C ALA A 128 -20.87 4.96 -3.10
N ILE A 129 -20.79 3.87 -2.34
CA ILE A 129 -21.61 2.68 -2.57
C ILE A 129 -23.10 3.00 -2.46
N ASP A 130 -23.51 3.76 -1.44
CA ASP A 130 -24.91 4.16 -1.23
C ASP A 130 -25.44 4.99 -2.43
N GLN A 131 -24.65 5.90 -2.96
CA GLN A 131 -25.03 6.70 -4.13
C GLN A 131 -25.21 5.83 -5.38
N VAL A 132 -24.26 4.92 -5.65
CA VAL A 132 -24.36 3.99 -6.77
C VAL A 132 -25.56 3.05 -6.59
N ALA A 133 -25.80 2.56 -5.37
CA ALA A 133 -26.94 1.71 -5.04
C ALA A 133 -28.26 2.43 -5.31
N ALA A 134 -28.39 3.68 -4.86
CA ALA A 134 -29.58 4.50 -5.08
C ALA A 134 -29.80 4.79 -6.56
N ALA A 135 -28.76 5.17 -7.30
CA ALA A 135 -28.83 5.46 -8.73
C ALA A 135 -29.29 4.26 -9.56
N LYS A 136 -28.88 3.04 -9.17
CA LYS A 136 -29.24 1.79 -9.86
C LYS A 136 -30.46 1.07 -9.25
N GLY A 137 -31.01 1.56 -8.15
CA GLY A 137 -32.19 0.96 -7.47
C GLY A 137 -31.89 -0.43 -6.86
N LEU A 138 -30.66 -0.60 -6.37
CA LEU A 138 -30.19 -1.85 -5.78
C LEU A 138 -30.73 -2.06 -4.36
N GLN A 139 -30.91 -3.30 -3.97
CA GLN A 139 -31.31 -3.70 -2.61
C GLN A 139 -30.21 -4.45 -1.87
N PHE A 140 -29.31 -5.09 -2.60
CA PHE A 140 -28.16 -5.82 -2.04
C PHE A 140 -26.92 -5.63 -2.91
N ILE A 141 -25.79 -5.45 -2.25
CA ILE A 141 -24.46 -5.43 -2.86
C ILE A 141 -23.59 -6.44 -2.14
N PHE A 142 -22.94 -7.31 -2.89
CA PHE A 142 -22.04 -8.34 -2.38
C PHE A 142 -20.59 -7.94 -2.66
N ASP A 143 -19.70 -8.24 -1.71
CA ASP A 143 -18.26 -8.13 -1.96
C ASP A 143 -17.79 -9.39 -2.73
N ALA A 144 -17.16 -9.18 -3.87
CA ALA A 144 -16.62 -10.27 -4.68
C ALA A 144 -15.46 -10.99 -3.99
N GLY A 145 -14.66 -10.27 -3.15
CA GLY A 145 -13.50 -10.83 -2.48
C GLY A 145 -13.82 -11.64 -1.22
N ALA A 146 -14.73 -11.15 -0.38
CA ALA A 146 -15.02 -11.73 0.95
C ALA A 146 -16.35 -12.48 1.03
N GLY A 147 -17.25 -12.28 0.08
CA GLY A 147 -18.64 -12.70 0.17
C GLY A 147 -18.97 -14.13 -0.26
N GLY A 148 -17.98 -14.96 -0.56
CA GLY A 148 -18.25 -16.34 -1.03
C GLY A 148 -18.96 -16.38 -2.39
N LEU A 149 -18.85 -15.35 -3.20
CA LEU A 149 -19.43 -15.28 -4.53
C LEU A 149 -18.69 -16.24 -5.47
N ILE A 150 -19.33 -17.37 -5.82
CA ILE A 150 -18.72 -18.39 -6.67
C ILE A 150 -18.83 -18.00 -8.15
N TRP A 151 -19.95 -17.37 -8.52
CA TRP A 151 -20.24 -16.92 -9.87
C TRP A 151 -21.22 -15.75 -9.84
N ALA A 152 -20.99 -14.77 -10.69
CA ALA A 152 -21.95 -13.70 -10.95
C ALA A 152 -21.91 -13.31 -12.43
N ASN A 153 -23.02 -12.76 -12.91
CA ASN A 153 -23.05 -12.17 -14.24
C ASN A 153 -22.14 -10.92 -14.26
N PRO A 154 -21.15 -10.84 -15.17
CA PRO A 154 -20.26 -9.68 -15.25
C PRO A 154 -20.98 -8.32 -15.45
N ALA A 155 -22.20 -8.33 -15.98
CA ALA A 155 -23.01 -7.11 -16.10
C ALA A 155 -23.51 -6.56 -14.73
N LEU A 156 -23.40 -7.34 -13.64
CA LEU A 156 -23.72 -6.91 -12.27
C LEU A 156 -22.53 -6.34 -11.52
N ASP A 157 -21.35 -6.25 -12.14
CA ASP A 157 -20.15 -5.62 -11.58
C ASP A 157 -20.32 -4.10 -11.56
N ILE A 158 -20.38 -3.52 -10.35
CA ILE A 158 -20.46 -2.08 -10.14
C ILE A 158 -19.13 -1.48 -9.66
N THR A 159 -18.05 -2.25 -9.67
CA THR A 159 -16.74 -1.81 -9.17
C THR A 159 -16.31 -0.51 -9.82
N ALA A 160 -16.41 -0.41 -11.14
CA ALA A 160 -16.01 0.78 -11.87
C ALA A 160 -16.92 2.00 -11.58
N ASP A 161 -18.23 1.77 -11.37
CA ASP A 161 -19.15 2.86 -11.00
C ASP A 161 -18.82 3.40 -9.60
N VAL A 162 -18.45 2.53 -8.65
CA VAL A 162 -18.02 2.93 -7.30
C VAL A 162 -16.68 3.69 -7.35
N VAL A 163 -15.73 3.26 -8.19
CA VAL A 163 -14.46 3.99 -8.41
C VAL A 163 -14.72 5.37 -8.98
N ASP A 164 -15.57 5.48 -10.00
CA ASP A 164 -15.93 6.78 -10.60
C ASP A 164 -16.60 7.69 -9.57
N GLU A 165 -17.51 7.18 -8.75
CA GLU A 165 -18.18 7.94 -7.70
C GLU A 165 -17.22 8.43 -6.61
N LEU A 166 -16.31 7.53 -6.14
CA LEU A 166 -15.27 7.90 -5.20
C LEU A 166 -14.36 9.02 -5.75
N ASN A 167 -13.95 8.91 -7.01
CA ASN A 167 -13.09 9.89 -7.64
C ASN A 167 -13.80 11.24 -7.85
N ASN A 168 -15.10 11.23 -8.13
CA ASN A 168 -15.90 12.45 -8.32
C ASN A 168 -16.23 13.15 -6.99
N SER A 169 -16.43 12.38 -5.92
CA SER A 169 -16.73 12.91 -4.58
C SER A 169 -15.49 13.26 -3.76
N ALA A 170 -14.28 13.00 -4.30
CA ALA A 170 -13.03 13.37 -3.65
C ALA A 170 -12.89 14.89 -3.55
N PRO A 171 -12.57 15.48 -2.38
CA PRO A 171 -12.11 16.86 -2.35
C PRO A 171 -10.85 16.96 -3.21
N PRO A 172 -10.67 18.10 -3.94
CA PRO A 172 -9.45 18.27 -4.73
C PRO A 172 -8.23 18.09 -3.82
N ALA A 173 -7.28 17.30 -4.29
CA ALA A 173 -6.03 17.05 -3.57
C ALA A 173 -5.37 18.40 -3.24
N GLN A 174 -5.20 18.69 -1.94
CA GLN A 174 -4.50 19.89 -1.47
C GLN A 174 -2.98 19.67 -1.58
#